data_1257a23628506a2a1f8284b186fa1f3d
#
_entry.id   1257a23628506a2a1f8284b186fa1f3d
#
_cell.length_a   1.000
_cell.length_b   1.000
_cell.length_c   1.000
_cell.angle_alpha   90.00
_cell.angle_beta   90.00
_cell.angle_gamma   90.00
#
_symmetry.space_group_name_H-M   'P 1'
#
loop_
_entity.id
_entity.type
_entity.pdbx_description
1 polymer ?
#
loop_
_entity_poly.entity_id
_entity_poly.type
_entity_poly.pdbx_seq_one_letter_code
_entity_poly.pdbx_strand_id
1 'polypeptide(L)'
;MRIILSFSKTFFEFSVIRDQERGVEKKGERMISATVENENKDDRLFSTTVKDEIERRRGTVSNSTIKNEQTAYRSFLKFTGEDIKLCDLTPEKMKEYEKELEEHIIPNTAAAYMRSLRSVLNRLGLDGKTIFSLVRTAKVKAEKTAIQAEDVKKISELDLKKGSWLQIVRDLFIFSIMAMGIPFIDLIHLRKSNIKNSYIIYHRRKTKRHAKVHIEPCMQEIIERYYSEDSEYIFPLLAEDNINNDCAYHTLLARYNRALAKIAGMAGIEIKITSYTARHTWASIAYRIGGSLGAISKALTHKSPHTTENYLKELDDRDVIELEGSVIEEIWAQISTF
;
A
#
# COMPACT_ATOMS: atom_id res chain seq x y z
N MET A 1 29.21 -34.35 -27.35
CA MET A 1 28.53 -33.29 -26.56
C MET A 1 29.33 -33.08 -25.28
N ARG A 2 30.10 -32.00 -25.21
CA ARG A 2 30.82 -31.61 -23.97
C ARG A 2 30.17 -30.35 -23.45
N ILE A 3 29.76 -30.36 -22.19
CA ILE A 3 29.23 -29.19 -21.48
C ILE A 3 30.40 -28.57 -20.72
N ILE A 4 30.74 -27.32 -21.04
CA ILE A 4 31.75 -26.54 -20.30
C ILE A 4 30.99 -25.51 -19.47
N LEU A 5 31.15 -25.58 -18.15
CA LEU A 5 30.67 -24.60 -17.19
C LEU A 5 31.79 -23.62 -16.89
N SER A 6 31.65 -22.36 -17.25
CA SER A 6 32.53 -21.29 -16.81
C SER A 6 31.82 -20.41 -15.82
N PHE A 7 32.45 -20.12 -14.67
CA PHE A 7 31.96 -19.20 -13.67
C PHE A 7 32.62 -17.84 -13.88
N SER A 8 31.82 -16.83 -14.23
CA SER A 8 32.22 -15.45 -14.03
C SER A 8 31.30 -14.79 -12.99
N LYS A 9 31.85 -13.85 -12.23
CA LYS A 9 31.24 -13.28 -11.01
C LYS A 9 29.91 -12.54 -11.20
N THR A 10 29.31 -12.50 -12.42
CA THR A 10 28.14 -11.65 -12.69
C THR A 10 27.08 -12.21 -13.63
N PHE A 11 27.29 -13.35 -14.33
CA PHE A 11 26.24 -13.88 -15.21
C PHE A 11 26.41 -15.39 -15.45
N PHE A 12 25.26 -16.11 -15.56
CA PHE A 12 25.24 -17.47 -16.09
C PHE A 12 24.96 -17.41 -17.60
N GLU A 13 25.93 -17.81 -18.43
CA GLU A 13 25.72 -18.06 -19.86
C GLU A 13 25.73 -19.56 -20.14
N PHE A 14 24.70 -20.05 -20.80
CA PHE A 14 24.69 -21.41 -21.38
C PHE A 14 24.99 -21.33 -22.86
N SER A 15 26.15 -21.83 -23.28
CA SER A 15 26.43 -22.05 -24.70
C SER A 15 26.51 -23.57 -25.02
N VAL A 16 25.74 -23.97 -26.00
CA VAL A 16 25.78 -25.33 -26.54
C VAL A 16 26.56 -25.28 -27.84
N ILE A 17 27.77 -25.84 -27.87
CA ILE A 17 28.57 -26.00 -29.08
C ILE A 17 28.20 -27.36 -29.70
N ARG A 18 27.62 -27.35 -30.87
CA ARG A 18 27.49 -28.53 -31.74
C ARG A 18 28.67 -28.58 -32.70
N ASP A 19 29.52 -29.59 -32.57
CA ASP A 19 30.50 -29.94 -33.58
C ASP A 19 29.76 -30.50 -34.79
N GLN A 20 29.86 -29.82 -35.93
CA GLN A 20 29.69 -30.42 -37.25
C GLN A 20 30.91 -30.11 -38.11
N GLU A 21 31.60 -31.18 -38.51
CA GLU A 21 32.69 -31.15 -39.48
C GLU A 21 32.18 -31.05 -40.93
N ARG A 22 32.96 -30.28 -41.70
CA ARG A 22 33.19 -30.34 -43.15
C ARG A 22 32.12 -29.82 -44.12
N GLY A 23 32.56 -28.82 -44.85
CA GLY A 23 32.00 -28.39 -46.11
C GLY A 23 32.52 -27.02 -46.52
N VAL A 24 33.68 -27.02 -47.20
CA VAL A 24 34.23 -25.82 -47.84
C VAL A 24 33.41 -25.50 -49.09
N GLU A 25 32.77 -24.35 -49.14
CA GLU A 25 32.53 -23.65 -50.42
C GLU A 25 32.48 -22.13 -50.19
N LYS A 26 33.38 -21.45 -50.92
CA LYS A 26 33.41 -20.00 -51.05
C LYS A 26 32.22 -19.53 -51.84
N LYS A 27 31.42 -18.60 -51.30
CA LYS A 27 30.64 -17.66 -52.12
C LYS A 27 30.35 -16.37 -51.36
N GLY A 28 30.89 -15.31 -51.93
CA GLY A 28 30.27 -14.00 -52.05
C GLY A 28 29.91 -13.24 -50.80
N GLU A 29 30.76 -12.28 -50.42
CA GLU A 29 30.37 -11.14 -49.62
C GLU A 29 29.19 -10.42 -50.28
N ARG A 30 27.99 -10.59 -49.78
CA ARG A 30 26.92 -9.62 -49.92
C ARG A 30 26.85 -8.82 -48.61
N MET A 31 27.40 -7.61 -48.63
CA MET A 31 27.02 -6.57 -47.72
C MET A 31 25.49 -6.39 -47.80
N ILE A 32 24.79 -6.97 -46.86
CA ILE A 32 23.41 -6.57 -46.60
C ILE A 32 23.52 -5.38 -45.66
N SER A 33 23.53 -4.17 -46.26
CA SER A 33 23.12 -2.97 -45.53
C SER A 33 21.62 -3.12 -45.28
N ALA A 34 21.27 -3.76 -44.20
CA ALA A 34 19.92 -3.65 -43.69
C ALA A 34 19.77 -2.25 -43.10
N THR A 35 19.37 -1.32 -43.90
CA THR A 35 18.65 -0.13 -43.49
C THR A 35 17.42 -0.62 -42.72
N VAL A 36 17.54 -0.61 -41.38
CA VAL A 36 16.39 -0.75 -40.50
C VAL A 36 15.67 0.61 -40.50
N GLU A 37 14.96 0.86 -41.62
CA GLU A 37 13.93 1.89 -41.66
C GLU A 37 12.59 1.22 -41.77
N ASN A 38 12.04 0.84 -40.63
CA ASN A 38 10.60 0.73 -40.39
C ASN A 38 10.38 0.79 -38.87
N GLU A 39 10.75 1.92 -38.28
CA GLU A 39 10.13 2.33 -37.05
C GLU A 39 8.67 2.64 -37.40
N ASN A 40 7.76 1.72 -37.07
CA ASN A 40 6.35 2.02 -36.96
C ASN A 40 6.22 3.03 -35.82
N LYS A 41 6.40 4.32 -36.14
CA LYS A 41 6.19 5.41 -35.16
C LYS A 41 4.73 5.35 -34.76
N ASP A 42 4.48 5.20 -33.47
CA ASP A 42 3.12 5.23 -32.92
C ASP A 42 2.62 6.67 -32.91
N ASP A 43 1.98 7.08 -34.02
CA ASP A 43 1.47 8.43 -34.24
C ASP A 43 0.17 8.72 -33.46
N ARG A 44 -0.34 7.78 -32.66
CA ARG A 44 -1.52 8.03 -31.81
C ARG A 44 -1.24 9.15 -30.83
N LEU A 45 -2.22 10.02 -30.63
CA LEU A 45 -2.13 11.12 -29.67
C LEU A 45 -2.24 10.60 -28.23
N PHE A 46 -1.40 11.11 -27.34
CA PHE A 46 -1.38 10.74 -25.93
C PHE A 46 -2.72 11.04 -25.26
N SER A 47 -3.31 12.21 -25.48
CA SER A 47 -4.52 12.66 -24.79
C SER A 47 -5.69 11.72 -25.01
N THR A 48 -6.01 11.41 -26.26
CA THR A 48 -7.14 10.55 -26.60
C THR A 48 -6.88 9.10 -26.25
N THR A 49 -5.72 8.57 -26.64
CA THR A 49 -5.39 7.15 -26.48
C THR A 49 -5.29 6.73 -25.01
N VAL A 50 -4.63 7.53 -24.18
CA VAL A 50 -4.50 7.23 -22.74
C VAL A 50 -5.82 7.42 -22.02
N LYS A 51 -6.60 8.46 -22.36
CA LYS A 51 -7.93 8.68 -21.80
C LYS A 51 -8.86 7.51 -22.09
N ASP A 52 -8.93 7.07 -23.33
CA ASP A 52 -9.81 5.97 -23.75
C ASP A 52 -9.44 4.66 -23.06
N GLU A 53 -8.13 4.37 -22.92
CA GLU A 53 -7.66 3.19 -22.17
C GLU A 53 -8.05 3.24 -20.70
N ILE A 54 -7.97 4.40 -20.04
CA ILE A 54 -8.39 4.57 -18.65
C ILE A 54 -9.91 4.36 -18.54
N GLU A 55 -10.71 4.98 -19.42
CA GLU A 55 -12.17 4.86 -19.40
C GLU A 55 -12.64 3.42 -19.69
N ARG A 56 -12.00 2.72 -20.62
CA ARG A 56 -12.29 1.32 -20.94
C ARG A 56 -12.21 0.40 -19.71
N ARG A 57 -11.41 0.77 -18.71
CA ARG A 57 -11.25 -0.02 -17.48
C ARG A 57 -12.24 0.37 -16.37
N ARG A 58 -13.05 1.37 -16.60
CA ARG A 58 -14.07 1.78 -15.61
C ARG A 58 -15.03 0.60 -15.33
N GLY A 59 -15.23 0.31 -14.06
CA GLY A 59 -16.03 -0.85 -13.62
C GLY A 59 -15.25 -2.17 -13.52
N THR A 60 -14.08 -2.32 -14.18
CA THR A 60 -13.27 -3.54 -14.07
C THR A 60 -12.24 -3.49 -12.94
N VAL A 61 -11.85 -2.29 -12.53
CA VAL A 61 -10.92 -2.03 -11.41
C VAL A 61 -11.53 -1.06 -10.41
N SER A 62 -10.85 -0.88 -9.26
CA SER A 62 -11.33 0.04 -8.24
C SER A 62 -11.37 1.49 -8.73
N ASN A 63 -12.36 2.27 -8.27
CA ASN A 63 -12.47 3.71 -8.57
C ASN A 63 -11.18 4.47 -8.18
N SER A 64 -10.51 4.07 -7.10
CA SER A 64 -9.24 4.69 -6.70
C SER A 64 -8.12 4.45 -7.71
N THR A 65 -8.10 3.30 -8.38
CA THR A 65 -7.13 3.02 -9.47
C THR A 65 -7.40 3.95 -10.65
N ILE A 66 -8.64 4.05 -11.07
CA ILE A 66 -9.04 4.98 -12.17
C ILE A 66 -8.69 6.42 -11.82
N LYS A 67 -9.02 6.89 -10.60
CA LYS A 67 -8.67 8.24 -10.14
C LYS A 67 -7.17 8.51 -10.17
N ASN A 68 -6.35 7.54 -9.74
CA ASN A 68 -4.89 7.68 -9.75
C ASN A 68 -4.36 7.77 -11.20
N GLU A 69 -4.85 6.92 -12.10
CA GLU A 69 -4.48 6.96 -13.52
C GLU A 69 -4.93 8.28 -14.17
N GLN A 70 -6.15 8.75 -13.91
CA GLN A 70 -6.65 10.05 -14.39
C GLN A 70 -5.85 11.23 -13.85
N THR A 71 -5.45 11.19 -12.57
CA THR A 71 -4.67 12.27 -11.96
C THR A 71 -3.28 12.35 -12.60
N ALA A 72 -2.61 11.22 -12.77
CA ALA A 72 -1.31 11.15 -13.44
C ALA A 72 -1.40 11.61 -14.90
N TYR A 73 -2.43 11.16 -15.63
CA TYR A 73 -2.73 11.58 -17.00
C TYR A 73 -2.89 13.10 -17.12
N ARG A 74 -3.77 13.70 -16.29
CA ARG A 74 -4.00 15.16 -16.32
C ARG A 74 -2.76 15.94 -15.96
N SER A 75 -1.99 15.47 -14.99
CA SER A 75 -0.74 16.09 -14.57
C SER A 75 0.29 16.07 -15.69
N PHE A 76 0.41 14.98 -16.42
CA PHE A 76 1.34 14.87 -17.54
C PHE A 76 0.92 15.76 -18.72
N LEU A 77 -0.37 15.81 -19.08
CA LEU A 77 -0.88 16.73 -20.09
C LEU A 77 -0.63 18.20 -19.73
N LYS A 78 -0.76 18.55 -18.44
CA LYS A 78 -0.44 19.90 -17.99
C LYS A 78 1.04 20.22 -18.15
N PHE A 79 1.92 19.25 -17.90
CA PHE A 79 3.36 19.40 -18.06
C PHE A 79 3.74 19.58 -19.53
N THR A 80 3.19 18.81 -20.45
CA THR A 80 3.53 18.93 -21.88
C THR A 80 3.02 20.22 -22.50
N GLY A 81 1.98 20.83 -21.96
CA GLY A 81 1.36 22.06 -22.47
C GLY A 81 0.60 21.87 -23.80
N GLU A 82 0.96 20.87 -24.57
CA GLU A 82 0.37 20.49 -25.84
C GLU A 82 0.17 18.98 -25.92
N ASP A 83 -0.63 18.50 -26.86
CA ASP A 83 -0.81 17.09 -27.10
C ASP A 83 0.37 16.52 -27.89
N ILE A 84 0.93 15.44 -27.40
CA ILE A 84 2.08 14.78 -27.99
C ILE A 84 1.71 13.40 -28.55
N LYS A 85 2.48 12.91 -29.51
CA LYS A 85 2.35 11.55 -30.00
C LYS A 85 2.95 10.56 -29.02
N LEU A 86 2.45 9.31 -29.01
CA LEU A 86 3.00 8.25 -28.17
C LEU A 86 4.46 7.92 -28.52
N CYS A 87 4.86 8.07 -29.77
CA CYS A 87 6.26 7.89 -30.20
C CYS A 87 7.23 8.97 -29.64
N ASP A 88 6.72 10.11 -29.18
CA ASP A 88 7.52 11.19 -28.60
C ASP A 88 7.78 11.01 -27.09
N LEU A 89 7.28 9.91 -26.51
CA LEU A 89 7.51 9.56 -25.11
C LEU A 89 8.90 8.96 -24.95
N THR A 90 9.87 9.80 -24.56
CA THR A 90 11.25 9.37 -24.31
C THR A 90 11.59 9.30 -22.82
N PRO A 91 12.64 8.57 -22.43
CA PRO A 91 13.13 8.55 -21.05
C PRO A 91 13.49 9.94 -20.53
N GLU A 92 14.06 10.80 -21.37
CA GLU A 92 14.46 12.17 -21.06
C GLU A 92 13.23 13.02 -20.72
N LYS A 93 12.17 12.96 -21.55
CA LYS A 93 10.91 13.67 -21.30
C LYS A 93 10.26 13.22 -19.99
N MET A 94 10.29 11.93 -19.67
CA MET A 94 9.80 11.44 -18.39
C MET A 94 10.65 11.92 -17.22
N LYS A 95 11.98 12.10 -17.41
CA LYS A 95 12.87 12.64 -16.40
C LYS A 95 12.64 14.13 -16.15
N GLU A 96 12.36 14.89 -17.18
CA GLU A 96 11.96 16.31 -17.06
C GLU A 96 10.65 16.43 -16.29
N TYR A 97 9.66 15.59 -16.61
CA TYR A 97 8.40 15.55 -15.88
C TYR A 97 8.58 15.15 -14.41
N GLU A 98 9.48 14.21 -14.10
CA GLU A 98 9.79 13.85 -12.70
C GLU A 98 10.33 15.06 -11.93
N LYS A 99 11.26 15.82 -12.52
CA LYS A 99 11.83 17.03 -11.91
C LYS A 99 10.75 18.07 -11.61
N GLU A 100 9.90 18.36 -12.57
CA GLU A 100 8.77 19.29 -12.37
C GLU A 100 7.83 18.82 -11.23
N LEU A 101 7.55 17.53 -11.17
CA LEU A 101 6.73 16.99 -10.09
C LEU A 101 7.40 17.16 -8.71
N GLU A 102 8.72 16.91 -8.63
CA GLU A 102 9.46 16.97 -7.37
C GLU A 102 9.54 18.39 -6.78
N GLU A 103 9.36 19.43 -7.60
CA GLU A 103 9.25 20.82 -7.14
C GLU A 103 7.94 21.11 -6.40
N HIS A 104 6.87 20.35 -6.68
CA HIS A 104 5.52 20.66 -6.22
C HIS A 104 4.90 19.59 -5.33
N ILE A 105 5.37 18.33 -5.41
CA ILE A 105 4.80 17.20 -4.68
C ILE A 105 5.88 16.30 -4.08
N ILE A 106 5.50 15.59 -3.01
CA ILE A 106 6.43 14.66 -2.33
C ILE A 106 6.85 13.50 -3.24
N PRO A 107 8.09 12.98 -3.10
CA PRO A 107 8.67 11.96 -3.99
C PRO A 107 7.81 10.69 -4.16
N ASN A 108 7.12 10.25 -3.10
CA ASN A 108 6.24 9.09 -3.17
C ASN A 108 5.00 9.32 -4.05
N THR A 109 4.50 10.55 -4.11
CA THR A 109 3.38 10.93 -4.99
C THR A 109 3.85 11.01 -6.43
N ALA A 110 5.02 11.62 -6.70
CA ALA A 110 5.63 11.63 -8.02
C ALA A 110 5.86 10.20 -8.55
N ALA A 111 6.48 9.34 -7.75
CA ALA A 111 6.64 7.92 -8.08
C ALA A 111 5.31 7.17 -8.30
N ALA A 112 4.22 7.59 -7.64
CA ALA A 112 2.90 7.02 -7.89
C ALA A 112 2.34 7.43 -9.26
N TYR A 113 2.55 8.69 -9.67
CA TYR A 113 2.17 9.17 -11.01
C TYR A 113 2.95 8.41 -12.09
N MET A 114 4.28 8.26 -11.93
CA MET A 114 5.11 7.48 -12.86
C MET A 114 4.63 6.04 -13.00
N ARG A 115 4.32 5.36 -11.86
CA ARG A 115 3.77 3.99 -11.91
C ARG A 115 2.42 3.92 -12.61
N SER A 116 1.55 4.90 -12.39
CA SER A 116 0.23 4.94 -13.02
C SER A 116 0.34 5.11 -14.52
N LEU A 117 1.15 6.07 -15.00
CA LEU A 117 1.41 6.27 -16.43
C LEU A 117 2.06 5.04 -17.05
N ARG A 118 3.12 4.50 -16.45
CA ARG A 118 3.78 3.27 -16.93
C ARG A 118 2.80 2.11 -17.07
N SER A 119 1.88 1.95 -16.12
CA SER A 119 0.86 0.91 -16.18
C SER A 119 -0.10 1.08 -17.35
N VAL A 120 -0.51 2.32 -17.66
CA VAL A 120 -1.37 2.63 -18.80
C VAL A 120 -0.63 2.39 -20.11
N LEU A 121 0.60 2.93 -20.24
CA LEU A 121 1.38 2.82 -21.47
C LEU A 121 1.75 1.37 -21.81
N ASN A 122 2.09 0.55 -20.79
CA ASN A 122 2.31 -0.89 -20.99
C ASN A 122 1.06 -1.60 -21.57
N ARG A 123 -0.14 -1.21 -21.15
CA ARG A 123 -1.38 -1.78 -21.68
C ARG A 123 -1.68 -1.34 -23.12
N LEU A 124 -1.18 -0.20 -23.51
CA LEU A 124 -1.25 0.30 -24.88
C LEU A 124 -0.21 -0.34 -25.80
N GLY A 125 0.64 -1.23 -25.29
CA GLY A 125 1.65 -1.94 -26.04
C GLY A 125 3.01 -1.22 -26.11
N LEU A 126 3.19 -0.12 -25.37
CA LEU A 126 4.46 0.62 -25.34
C LEU A 126 5.45 -0.02 -24.36
N ASP A 127 6.76 0.07 -24.63
CA ASP A 127 7.80 -0.39 -23.72
C ASP A 127 8.00 0.58 -22.54
N GLY A 128 7.13 0.46 -21.56
CA GLY A 128 7.24 1.25 -20.34
C GLY A 128 8.49 0.96 -19.51
N LYS A 129 9.24 -0.13 -19.76
CA LYS A 129 10.52 -0.37 -19.10
C LYS A 129 11.56 0.64 -19.61
N THR A 130 11.64 0.83 -20.91
CA THR A 130 12.54 1.79 -21.54
C THR A 130 12.09 3.22 -21.28
N ILE A 131 10.82 3.57 -21.52
CA ILE A 131 10.29 4.94 -21.33
C ILE A 131 10.51 5.45 -19.90
N PHE A 132 10.40 4.59 -18.88
CA PHE A 132 10.57 4.96 -17.46
C PHE A 132 11.94 4.54 -16.88
N SER A 133 12.95 4.29 -17.71
CA SER A 133 14.27 3.81 -17.26
C SER A 133 15.03 4.83 -16.41
N LEU A 134 14.86 6.12 -16.68
CA LEU A 134 15.56 7.21 -15.99
C LEU A 134 14.81 7.79 -14.78
N VAL A 135 13.59 7.33 -14.51
CA VAL A 135 12.75 7.90 -13.44
C VAL A 135 12.52 6.91 -12.30
N ARG A 136 12.26 7.46 -11.13
CA ARG A 136 11.94 6.67 -9.94
C ARG A 136 10.49 6.18 -9.97
N THR A 137 10.31 4.90 -10.07
CA THR A 137 9.01 4.25 -9.89
C THR A 137 8.89 3.52 -8.54
N ALA A 138 10.00 3.31 -7.84
CA ALA A 138 10.02 2.68 -6.52
C ALA A 138 9.46 3.61 -5.43
N LYS A 139 8.82 3.02 -4.42
CA LYS A 139 8.40 3.76 -3.22
C LYS A 139 9.61 4.08 -2.36
N VAL A 140 9.74 5.32 -1.92
CA VAL A 140 10.58 5.67 -0.77
C VAL A 140 9.87 5.16 0.49
N LYS A 141 10.63 4.55 1.38
CA LYS A 141 10.10 4.08 2.67
C LYS A 141 9.54 5.30 3.43
N ALA A 142 8.25 5.28 3.70
CA ALA A 142 7.64 6.29 4.56
C ALA A 142 7.67 5.76 6.00
N GLU A 143 8.01 6.62 6.93
CA GLU A 143 7.89 6.31 8.36
C GLU A 143 6.45 5.90 8.68
N LYS A 144 6.31 4.80 9.36
CA LYS A 144 5.02 4.30 9.81
C LYS A 144 4.84 4.70 11.25
N THR A 145 3.82 5.51 11.49
CA THR A 145 3.54 6.05 12.80
C THR A 145 2.70 5.06 13.60
N ALA A 146 3.31 4.38 14.56
CA ALA A 146 2.63 3.67 15.64
C ALA A 146 2.73 4.49 16.92
N ILE A 147 1.76 4.34 17.83
CA ILE A 147 1.80 4.89 19.18
C ILE A 147 2.00 3.77 20.21
N GLN A 148 2.45 4.12 21.39
CA GLN A 148 2.67 3.17 22.48
C GLN A 148 1.34 2.83 23.18
N ALA A 149 1.33 1.74 23.96
CA ALA A 149 0.15 1.36 24.75
C ALA A 149 -0.26 2.46 25.76
N GLU A 150 0.73 3.15 26.32
CA GLU A 150 0.54 4.28 27.22
C GLU A 150 -0.17 5.46 26.55
N ASP A 151 0.11 5.71 25.28
CA ASP A 151 -0.56 6.77 24.53
C ASP A 151 -2.00 6.37 24.18
N VAL A 152 -2.24 5.09 23.87
CA VAL A 152 -3.61 4.56 23.72
C VAL A 152 -4.41 4.77 25.02
N LYS A 153 -3.78 4.51 26.19
CA LYS A 153 -4.38 4.76 27.50
C LYS A 153 -4.72 6.24 27.68
N LYS A 154 -3.77 7.16 27.45
CA LYS A 154 -4.03 8.61 27.52
C LYS A 154 -5.21 9.04 26.65
N ILE A 155 -5.29 8.51 25.43
CA ILE A 155 -6.42 8.77 24.52
C ILE A 155 -7.73 8.25 25.12
N SER A 156 -7.73 7.05 25.70
CA SER A 156 -8.94 6.44 26.27
C SER A 156 -9.49 7.19 27.47
N GLU A 157 -8.62 7.78 28.27
CA GLU A 157 -8.92 8.52 29.51
C GLU A 157 -9.32 9.98 29.30
N LEU A 158 -9.28 10.49 28.05
CA LEU A 158 -9.70 11.86 27.76
C LEU A 158 -11.15 12.10 28.17
N ASP A 159 -11.38 13.12 28.97
CA ASP A 159 -12.73 13.59 29.28
C ASP A 159 -13.30 14.35 28.07
N LEU A 160 -14.21 13.71 27.37
CA LEU A 160 -14.84 14.23 26.16
C LEU A 160 -16.35 14.33 26.37
N LYS A 161 -16.94 15.43 25.91
CA LYS A 161 -18.39 15.62 25.97
C LYS A 161 -19.12 14.41 25.35
N LYS A 162 -20.05 13.83 26.16
CA LYS A 162 -20.84 12.67 25.75
C LYS A 162 -21.60 12.95 24.45
N GLY A 163 -21.55 12.00 23.49
CA GLY A 163 -22.18 12.12 22.18
C GLY A 163 -21.46 13.07 21.22
N SER A 164 -20.34 13.68 21.62
CA SER A 164 -19.57 14.55 20.73
C SER A 164 -18.85 13.76 19.62
N TRP A 165 -18.56 14.44 18.51
CA TRP A 165 -17.80 13.86 17.41
C TRP A 165 -16.40 13.38 17.89
N LEU A 166 -15.76 14.09 18.81
CA LEU A 166 -14.47 13.67 19.35
C LEU A 166 -14.58 12.38 20.14
N GLN A 167 -15.63 12.19 20.94
CA GLN A 167 -15.86 10.93 21.64
C GLN A 167 -16.05 9.78 20.64
N ILE A 168 -16.89 9.96 19.62
CA ILE A 168 -17.12 8.96 18.58
C ILE A 168 -15.78 8.56 17.92
N VAL A 169 -14.96 9.53 17.54
CA VAL A 169 -13.68 9.29 16.88
C VAL A 169 -12.70 8.57 17.81
N ARG A 170 -12.61 8.97 19.09
CA ARG A 170 -11.81 8.30 20.09
C ARG A 170 -12.21 6.82 20.23
N ASP A 171 -13.47 6.56 20.45
CA ASP A 171 -13.98 5.22 20.68
C ASP A 171 -13.77 4.32 19.48
N LEU A 172 -14.00 4.83 18.26
CA LEU A 172 -13.77 4.09 17.02
C LEU A 172 -12.27 3.87 16.72
N PHE A 173 -11.40 4.78 17.13
CA PHE A 173 -9.96 4.60 17.02
C PHE A 173 -9.47 3.48 17.94
N ILE A 174 -9.92 3.48 19.20
CA ILE A 174 -9.62 2.44 20.17
C ILE A 174 -10.21 1.10 19.72
N PHE A 175 -11.46 1.08 19.27
CA PHE A 175 -12.08 -0.11 18.70
C PHE A 175 -11.27 -0.66 17.50
N SER A 176 -10.81 0.22 16.62
CA SER A 176 -9.97 -0.18 15.49
C SER A 176 -8.68 -0.85 15.94
N ILE A 177 -8.02 -0.34 16.99
CA ILE A 177 -6.83 -0.98 17.56
C ILE A 177 -7.20 -2.36 18.10
N MET A 178 -8.21 -2.47 18.96
CA MET A 178 -8.65 -3.74 19.56
C MET A 178 -9.11 -4.75 18.51
N ALA A 179 -9.71 -4.30 17.40
CA ALA A 179 -10.13 -5.12 16.27
C ALA A 179 -8.97 -5.44 15.29
N MET A 180 -7.76 -5.70 15.81
CA MET A 180 -6.58 -6.05 15.01
C MET A 180 -6.24 -5.01 13.93
N GLY A 181 -6.43 -3.73 14.23
CA GLY A 181 -6.16 -2.64 13.31
C GLY A 181 -7.09 -2.66 12.07
N ILE A 182 -8.37 -2.87 12.26
CA ILE A 182 -9.36 -2.80 11.17
C ILE A 182 -9.27 -1.45 10.47
N PRO A 183 -9.09 -1.38 9.13
CA PRO A 183 -9.05 -0.11 8.43
C PRO A 183 -10.37 0.63 8.49
N PHE A 184 -10.33 1.95 8.54
CA PHE A 184 -11.49 2.81 8.65
C PHE A 184 -12.56 2.54 7.58
N ILE A 185 -12.15 2.25 6.33
CA ILE A 185 -13.08 1.87 5.26
C ILE A 185 -13.85 0.57 5.57
N ASP A 186 -13.19 -0.40 6.19
CA ASP A 186 -13.84 -1.65 6.58
C ASP A 186 -14.72 -1.42 7.82
N LEU A 187 -14.24 -0.63 8.79
CA LEU A 187 -14.94 -0.30 10.03
C LEU A 187 -16.32 0.32 9.80
N ILE A 188 -16.42 1.34 8.94
CA ILE A 188 -17.69 2.02 8.64
C ILE A 188 -18.66 1.17 7.82
N HIS A 189 -18.19 0.06 7.24
CA HIS A 189 -19.02 -0.87 6.47
C HIS A 189 -19.35 -2.14 7.25
N LEU A 190 -18.98 -2.23 8.53
CA LEU A 190 -19.38 -3.37 9.37
C LEU A 190 -20.87 -3.33 9.59
N ARG A 191 -21.55 -4.42 9.22
CA ARG A 191 -22.98 -4.62 9.44
C ARG A 191 -23.22 -5.43 10.71
N LYS A 192 -24.37 -5.28 11.34
CA LYS A 192 -24.83 -6.12 12.45
C LYS A 192 -24.79 -7.60 12.08
N SER A 193 -25.13 -7.95 10.83
CA SER A 193 -25.06 -9.32 10.30
C SER A 193 -23.65 -9.90 10.23
N ASN A 194 -22.60 -9.07 10.38
CA ASN A 194 -21.23 -9.53 10.50
C ASN A 194 -20.91 -10.11 11.89
N ILE A 195 -21.74 -9.82 12.90
CA ILE A 195 -21.57 -10.38 14.25
C ILE A 195 -22.16 -11.77 14.28
N LYS A 196 -21.34 -12.78 14.59
CA LYS A 196 -21.74 -14.20 14.70
C LYS A 196 -20.95 -14.85 15.83
N ASN A 197 -21.65 -15.41 16.82
CA ASN A 197 -21.05 -16.17 17.93
C ASN A 197 -19.84 -15.44 18.57
N SER A 198 -20.03 -14.20 19.00
CA SER A 198 -18.97 -13.34 19.58
C SER A 198 -17.79 -13.03 18.64
N TYR A 199 -17.98 -13.14 17.35
CA TYR A 199 -16.98 -12.74 16.35
C TYR A 199 -17.56 -11.75 15.35
N ILE A 200 -16.73 -10.79 14.94
CA ILE A 200 -16.98 -9.98 13.74
C ILE A 200 -16.33 -10.70 12.56
N ILE A 201 -17.14 -11.12 11.59
CA ILE A 201 -16.70 -11.85 10.40
C ILE A 201 -17.02 -11.02 9.17
N TYR A 202 -15.99 -10.61 8.43
CA TYR A 202 -16.15 -9.75 7.24
C TYR A 202 -15.10 -10.02 6.18
N HIS A 203 -15.31 -9.49 4.97
CA HIS A 203 -14.32 -9.49 3.91
C HIS A 203 -13.74 -8.08 3.75
N ARG A 204 -12.41 -7.98 3.80
CA ARG A 204 -11.70 -6.73 3.57
C ARG A 204 -12.09 -6.13 2.22
N ARG A 205 -12.54 -4.88 2.19
CA ARG A 205 -12.99 -4.22 0.94
C ARG A 205 -11.87 -4.13 -0.10
N LYS A 206 -10.64 -3.82 0.33
CA LYS A 206 -9.48 -3.66 -0.55
C LYS A 206 -8.93 -4.98 -1.09
N THR A 207 -8.86 -6.03 -0.28
CA THR A 207 -8.15 -7.27 -0.61
C THR A 207 -9.07 -8.47 -0.80
N LYS A 208 -10.36 -8.34 -0.49
CA LYS A 208 -11.39 -9.38 -0.49
C LYS A 208 -11.07 -10.57 0.42
N ARG A 209 -10.08 -10.43 1.32
CA ARG A 209 -9.70 -11.47 2.25
C ARG A 209 -10.66 -11.53 3.41
N HIS A 210 -10.92 -12.74 3.87
CA HIS A 210 -11.70 -13.03 5.05
C HIS A 210 -10.95 -12.58 6.31
N ALA A 211 -11.63 -11.84 7.18
CA ALA A 211 -11.18 -11.42 8.50
C ALA A 211 -12.16 -11.91 9.56
N LYS A 212 -11.62 -12.36 10.69
CA LYS A 212 -12.38 -12.82 11.84
C LYS A 212 -11.77 -12.20 13.09
N VAL A 213 -12.54 -11.43 13.84
CA VAL A 213 -12.14 -10.71 15.05
C VAL A 213 -13.01 -11.19 16.20
N HIS A 214 -12.43 -11.65 17.30
CA HIS A 214 -13.18 -11.94 18.51
C HIS A 214 -13.64 -10.64 19.18
N ILE A 215 -14.87 -10.61 19.65
CA ILE A 215 -15.43 -9.45 20.35
C ILE A 215 -15.15 -9.63 21.85
N GLU A 216 -14.24 -8.83 22.37
CA GLU A 216 -13.96 -8.75 23.78
C GLU A 216 -15.00 -7.86 24.49
N PRO A 217 -15.22 -7.99 25.82
CA PRO A 217 -16.21 -7.20 26.55
C PRO A 217 -16.07 -5.70 26.34
N CYS A 218 -14.85 -5.16 26.35
CA CYS A 218 -14.58 -3.75 26.11
C CYS A 218 -14.96 -3.30 24.69
N MET A 219 -14.90 -4.17 23.71
CA MET A 219 -15.35 -3.91 22.34
C MET A 219 -16.87 -3.94 22.26
N GLN A 220 -17.51 -4.86 23.01
CA GLN A 220 -18.96 -4.97 23.09
C GLN A 220 -19.59 -3.70 23.66
N GLU A 221 -18.99 -3.11 24.70
CA GLU A 221 -19.43 -1.82 25.25
C GLU A 221 -19.45 -0.69 24.22
N ILE A 222 -18.43 -0.65 23.34
CA ILE A 222 -18.38 0.35 22.28
C ILE A 222 -19.45 0.08 21.22
N ILE A 223 -19.66 -1.21 20.85
CA ILE A 223 -20.72 -1.59 19.90
C ILE A 223 -22.08 -1.16 20.43
N GLU A 224 -22.39 -1.46 21.68
CA GLU A 224 -23.67 -1.12 22.33
C GLU A 224 -23.89 0.38 22.43
N ARG A 225 -22.82 1.17 22.70
CA ARG A 225 -22.88 2.63 22.78
C ARG A 225 -23.33 3.27 21.48
N TYR A 226 -23.02 2.67 20.34
CA TYR A 226 -23.34 3.20 19.01
C TYR A 226 -24.43 2.41 18.30
N TYR A 227 -25.03 1.45 18.98
CA TYR A 227 -26.14 0.69 18.45
C TYR A 227 -27.32 1.60 18.10
N SER A 228 -27.89 1.40 16.89
CA SER A 228 -29.12 2.08 16.45
C SER A 228 -30.01 1.06 15.76
N GLU A 229 -31.25 0.92 16.17
CA GLU A 229 -32.23 0.00 15.54
C GLU A 229 -32.46 0.35 14.06
N ASP A 230 -32.40 1.63 13.74
CA ASP A 230 -32.69 2.19 12.41
C ASP A 230 -31.56 1.96 11.39
N SER A 231 -30.46 1.36 11.75
CA SER A 231 -29.32 1.11 10.85
C SER A 231 -28.89 -0.34 10.81
N GLU A 232 -28.56 -0.84 9.62
CA GLU A 232 -27.92 -2.15 9.45
C GLU A 232 -26.45 -2.16 9.89
N TYR A 233 -25.80 -0.98 10.00
CA TYR A 233 -24.39 -0.85 10.33
C TYR A 233 -24.16 -0.82 11.83
N ILE A 234 -23.01 -1.39 12.25
CA ILE A 234 -22.57 -1.35 13.66
C ILE A 234 -22.29 0.10 14.07
N PHE A 235 -21.65 0.86 13.18
CA PHE A 235 -21.27 2.26 13.38
C PHE A 235 -21.86 3.13 12.26
N PRO A 236 -23.08 3.67 12.42
CA PRO A 236 -23.77 4.42 11.37
C PRO A 236 -23.23 5.86 11.23
N LEU A 237 -22.00 5.98 10.68
CA LEU A 237 -21.32 7.26 10.48
C LEU A 237 -21.70 7.98 9.18
N LEU A 238 -22.26 7.26 8.21
CA LEU A 238 -22.79 7.77 6.95
C LEU A 238 -24.22 7.28 6.81
N ALA A 239 -25.04 8.07 6.16
CA ALA A 239 -26.38 7.63 5.73
C ALA A 239 -26.23 6.46 4.74
N GLU A 240 -27.18 5.52 4.74
CA GLU A 240 -27.07 4.25 3.98
C GLU A 240 -26.93 4.46 2.48
N ASP A 241 -27.61 5.43 1.90
CA ASP A 241 -27.51 5.83 0.50
C ASP A 241 -26.15 6.43 0.15
N ASN A 242 -25.40 6.96 1.12
CA ASN A 242 -24.07 7.53 0.96
C ASN A 242 -22.93 6.58 1.31
N ILE A 243 -23.19 5.40 1.84
CA ILE A 243 -22.16 4.48 2.34
C ILE A 243 -21.17 4.01 1.25
N ASN A 244 -21.63 3.91 0.01
CA ASN A 244 -20.81 3.55 -1.15
C ASN A 244 -20.35 4.75 -1.98
N ASN A 245 -20.65 5.98 -1.53
CA ASN A 245 -20.23 7.20 -2.20
C ASN A 245 -18.77 7.54 -1.82
N ASP A 246 -17.87 7.48 -2.79
CA ASP A 246 -16.43 7.76 -2.58
C ASP A 246 -16.21 9.19 -2.05
N CYS A 247 -16.97 10.17 -2.49
CA CYS A 247 -16.81 11.56 -2.04
C CYS A 247 -17.23 11.70 -0.57
N ALA A 248 -18.36 11.12 -0.19
CA ALA A 248 -18.82 11.08 1.20
C ALA A 248 -17.82 10.37 2.11
N TYR A 249 -17.26 9.24 1.65
CA TYR A 249 -16.19 8.52 2.36
C TYR A 249 -14.95 9.38 2.58
N HIS A 250 -14.44 10.03 1.54
CA HIS A 250 -13.23 10.86 1.66
C HIS A 250 -13.45 12.07 2.55
N THR A 251 -14.63 12.68 2.51
CA THR A 251 -15.01 13.78 3.40
C THR A 251 -15.07 13.33 4.85
N LEU A 252 -15.70 12.18 5.10
CA LEU A 252 -15.75 11.58 6.45
C LEU A 252 -14.35 11.22 6.96
N LEU A 253 -13.52 10.59 6.14
CA LEU A 253 -12.15 10.22 6.49
C LEU A 253 -11.30 11.46 6.83
N ALA A 254 -11.42 12.53 6.06
CA ALA A 254 -10.73 13.79 6.33
C ALA A 254 -11.19 14.41 7.65
N ARG A 255 -12.50 14.38 7.92
CA ARG A 255 -13.07 14.85 9.19
C ARG A 255 -12.62 13.99 10.37
N TYR A 256 -12.57 12.67 10.20
CA TYR A 256 -12.09 11.71 11.19
C TYR A 256 -10.61 11.96 11.53
N ASN A 257 -9.75 12.09 10.53
CA ASN A 257 -8.31 12.34 10.75
C ASN A 257 -8.04 13.70 11.38
N ARG A 258 -8.82 14.75 11.07
CA ARG A 258 -8.73 16.06 11.78
C ARG A 258 -9.11 15.94 13.25
N ALA A 259 -10.13 15.16 13.55
CA ALA A 259 -10.52 14.91 14.95
C ALA A 259 -9.47 14.09 15.69
N LEU A 260 -8.85 13.07 15.05
CA LEU A 260 -7.72 12.33 15.63
C LEU A 260 -6.52 13.23 15.93
N ALA A 261 -6.19 14.17 15.06
CA ALA A 261 -5.12 15.13 15.31
C ALA A 261 -5.43 16.01 16.54
N LYS A 262 -6.71 16.41 16.72
CA LYS A 262 -7.14 17.16 17.92
C LYS A 262 -7.06 16.30 19.19
N ILE A 263 -7.50 15.05 19.12
CA ILE A 263 -7.42 14.07 20.22
C ILE A 263 -5.95 13.83 20.61
N ALA A 264 -5.04 13.67 19.64
CA ALA A 264 -3.60 13.53 19.90
C ALA A 264 -3.04 14.73 20.68
N GLY A 265 -3.36 15.96 20.23
CA GLY A 265 -2.95 17.17 20.94
C GLY A 265 -3.49 17.26 22.38
N MET A 266 -4.77 16.87 22.59
CA MET A 266 -5.37 16.83 23.93
C MET A 266 -4.72 15.77 24.84
N ALA A 267 -4.24 14.66 24.27
CA ALA A 267 -3.54 13.60 24.99
C ALA A 267 -2.04 13.86 25.15
N GLY A 268 -1.52 15.00 24.67
CA GLY A 268 -0.08 15.32 24.72
C GLY A 268 0.78 14.43 23.80
N ILE A 269 0.22 13.94 22.70
CA ILE A 269 0.92 13.10 21.72
C ILE A 269 1.40 13.99 20.59
N GLU A 270 2.72 14.13 20.43
CA GLU A 270 3.34 15.02 19.43
C GLU A 270 3.29 14.46 18.01
N ILE A 271 3.28 13.13 17.88
CA ILE A 271 3.25 12.47 16.57
C ILE A 271 1.88 12.57 15.92
N LYS A 272 1.89 12.74 14.60
CA LYS A 272 0.65 12.80 13.81
C LYS A 272 -0.03 11.43 13.76
N ILE A 273 -1.19 11.32 14.40
CA ILE A 273 -2.03 10.12 14.29
C ILE A 273 -3.09 10.25 13.19
N THR A 274 -3.39 9.13 12.54
CA THR A 274 -4.39 9.00 11.49
C THR A 274 -5.20 7.72 11.70
N SER A 275 -6.26 7.53 10.95
CA SER A 275 -7.04 6.29 10.96
C SER A 275 -6.18 5.03 10.73
N TYR A 276 -5.06 5.16 10.02
CA TYR A 276 -4.17 4.04 9.73
C TYR A 276 -3.17 3.77 10.86
N THR A 277 -2.94 4.73 11.74
CA THR A 277 -2.10 4.58 12.93
C THR A 277 -2.60 3.47 13.84
N ALA A 278 -3.93 3.29 13.98
CA ALA A 278 -4.51 2.18 14.74
C ALA A 278 -3.95 0.82 14.32
N ARG A 279 -3.81 0.61 13.03
CA ARG A 279 -3.28 -0.64 12.47
C ARG A 279 -1.78 -0.81 12.72
N HIS A 280 -1.01 0.25 12.62
CA HIS A 280 0.41 0.22 12.95
C HIS A 280 0.62 -0.04 14.43
N THR A 281 -0.15 0.63 15.28
CA THR A 281 -0.13 0.47 16.74
C THR A 281 -0.41 -0.97 17.15
N TRP A 282 -1.51 -1.57 16.65
CA TRP A 282 -1.81 -2.97 16.96
C TRP A 282 -0.67 -3.90 16.53
N ALA A 283 -0.13 -3.72 15.32
CA ALA A 283 0.95 -4.56 14.81
C ALA A 283 2.22 -4.45 15.66
N SER A 284 2.60 -3.22 16.06
CA SER A 284 3.78 -2.95 16.88
C SER A 284 3.61 -3.52 18.30
N ILE A 285 2.46 -3.31 18.93
CA ILE A 285 2.17 -3.89 20.24
C ILE A 285 2.18 -5.41 20.17
N ALA A 286 1.49 -6.02 19.19
CA ALA A 286 1.44 -7.46 19.04
C ALA A 286 2.83 -8.09 18.85
N TYR A 287 3.71 -7.41 18.13
CA TYR A 287 5.09 -7.85 17.97
C TYR A 287 5.89 -7.75 19.28
N ARG A 288 5.79 -6.62 19.98
CA ARG A 288 6.49 -6.38 21.26
C ARG A 288 6.13 -7.39 22.34
N ILE A 289 4.87 -7.83 22.39
CA ILE A 289 4.44 -8.89 23.34
C ILE A 289 4.77 -10.31 22.83
N GLY A 290 5.66 -10.47 21.85
CA GLY A 290 6.14 -11.77 21.38
C GLY A 290 5.27 -12.44 20.31
N GLY A 291 4.32 -11.74 19.72
CA GLY A 291 3.50 -12.27 18.63
C GLY A 291 4.33 -12.64 17.40
N SER A 292 4.21 -13.89 16.92
CA SER A 292 4.95 -14.31 15.73
C SER A 292 4.55 -13.52 14.48
N LEU A 293 5.51 -13.29 13.58
CA LEU A 293 5.30 -12.58 12.31
C LEU A 293 4.16 -13.21 11.49
N GLY A 294 4.07 -14.55 11.50
CA GLY A 294 3.01 -15.30 10.82
C GLY A 294 1.63 -15.03 11.41
N ALA A 295 1.51 -15.01 12.75
CA ALA A 295 0.26 -14.70 13.43
C ALA A 295 -0.18 -13.25 13.17
N ILE A 296 0.72 -12.29 13.29
CA ILE A 296 0.46 -10.88 12.99
C ILE A 296 0.05 -10.69 11.53
N SER A 297 0.75 -11.33 10.58
CA SER A 297 0.42 -11.29 9.15
C SER A 297 -0.98 -11.83 8.86
N LYS A 298 -1.35 -12.93 9.50
CA LYS A 298 -2.68 -13.55 9.39
C LYS A 298 -3.77 -12.64 9.98
N ALA A 299 -3.56 -12.09 11.17
CA ALA A 299 -4.47 -11.16 11.84
C ALA A 299 -4.69 -9.90 10.99
N LEU A 300 -3.62 -9.33 10.45
CA LEU A 300 -3.68 -8.19 9.54
C LEU A 300 -4.21 -8.55 8.14
N THR A 301 -4.46 -9.82 7.84
CA THR A 301 -4.90 -10.30 6.51
C THR A 301 -3.97 -9.87 5.37
N HIS A 302 -2.64 -9.88 5.60
CA HIS A 302 -1.66 -9.57 4.57
C HIS A 302 -1.49 -10.71 3.58
N LYS A 303 -1.20 -10.41 2.30
CA LYS A 303 -0.93 -11.42 1.27
C LYS A 303 0.40 -12.14 1.47
N SER A 304 1.37 -11.44 2.04
CA SER A 304 2.74 -11.91 2.26
C SER A 304 3.24 -11.47 3.63
N PRO A 305 3.98 -12.32 4.36
CA PRO A 305 4.70 -11.95 5.57
C PRO A 305 5.61 -10.74 5.37
N HIS A 306 6.25 -10.61 4.21
CA HIS A 306 7.07 -9.44 3.86
C HIS A 306 6.33 -8.10 3.99
N THR A 307 5.00 -8.08 3.75
CA THR A 307 4.20 -6.88 4.03
C THR A 307 4.20 -6.55 5.52
N THR A 308 4.19 -7.55 6.38
CA THR A 308 4.21 -7.41 7.83
C THR A 308 5.60 -7.01 8.33
N GLU A 309 6.66 -7.62 7.79
CA GLU A 309 8.06 -7.24 8.07
C GLU A 309 8.31 -5.75 7.86
N ASN A 310 7.72 -5.19 6.80
CA ASN A 310 7.82 -3.76 6.54
C ASN A 310 7.11 -2.88 7.59
N TYR A 311 6.25 -3.46 8.46
CA TYR A 311 5.67 -2.77 9.62
C TYR A 311 6.57 -2.83 10.84
N LEU A 312 7.41 -3.87 10.93
CA LEU A 312 8.20 -4.21 12.10
C LEU A 312 9.70 -3.90 11.93
N LYS A 313 10.13 -3.47 10.75
CA LYS A 313 11.54 -3.17 10.43
C LYS A 313 12.14 -1.97 11.16
N GLU A 314 11.36 -1.27 11.95
CA GLU A 314 11.78 -0.19 12.83
C GLU A 314 11.76 -0.68 14.28
N LEU A 315 12.41 -1.84 14.54
CA LEU A 315 12.74 -2.21 15.91
C LEU A 315 13.73 -1.18 16.44
N ASP A 316 13.39 -0.55 17.54
CA ASP A 316 14.30 0.26 18.32
C ASP A 316 15.40 -0.68 18.85
N ASP A 317 16.63 -0.20 18.96
CA ASP A 317 17.73 -0.96 19.59
C ASP A 317 17.33 -1.47 20.99
N ARG A 318 16.40 -0.80 21.66
CA ARG A 318 15.79 -1.24 22.91
C ARG A 318 15.06 -2.57 22.80
N ASP A 319 14.31 -2.83 21.72
CA ASP A 319 13.60 -4.10 21.54
C ASP A 319 14.62 -5.26 21.37
N VAL A 320 15.79 -4.97 20.79
CA VAL A 320 16.90 -5.95 20.63
C VAL A 320 17.54 -6.23 21.98
N ILE A 321 17.81 -5.20 22.79
CA ILE A 321 18.40 -5.31 24.13
C ILE A 321 17.47 -6.08 25.07
N GLU A 322 16.16 -5.79 25.05
CA GLU A 322 15.16 -6.53 25.85
C GLU A 322 15.10 -8.00 25.46
N LEU A 323 15.14 -8.31 24.16
CA LEU A 323 15.18 -9.69 23.66
C LEU A 323 16.47 -10.39 24.10
N GLU A 324 17.62 -9.73 23.98
CA GLU A 324 18.91 -10.26 24.42
C GLU A 324 18.90 -10.55 25.93
N GLY A 325 18.38 -9.61 26.73
CA GLY A 325 18.24 -9.79 28.18
C GLY A 325 17.36 -10.99 28.52
N SER A 326 16.20 -11.11 27.88
CA SER A 326 15.26 -12.23 28.09
C SER A 326 15.87 -13.58 27.71
N VAL A 327 16.64 -13.63 26.61
CA VAL A 327 17.35 -14.86 26.19
C VAL A 327 18.43 -15.24 27.21
N ILE A 328 19.19 -14.26 27.72
CA ILE A 328 20.21 -14.49 28.74
C ILE A 328 19.57 -14.99 30.05
N GLU A 329 18.47 -14.38 30.49
CA GLU A 329 17.74 -14.79 31.69
C GLU A 329 17.21 -16.24 31.56
N GLU A 330 16.63 -16.61 30.44
CA GLU A 330 16.15 -17.97 30.17
C GLU A 330 17.30 -18.99 30.21
N ILE A 331 18.42 -18.67 29.55
CA ILE A 331 19.60 -19.54 29.57
C ILE A 331 20.14 -19.67 30.98
N TRP A 332 20.27 -18.54 31.72
CA TRP A 332 20.81 -18.52 33.06
C TRP A 332 19.93 -19.30 34.05
N ALA A 333 18.62 -19.21 33.93
CA ALA A 333 17.69 -19.99 34.72
C ALA A 333 17.89 -21.50 34.56
N GLN A 334 18.21 -21.96 33.35
CA GLN A 334 18.49 -23.37 33.07
C GLN A 334 19.84 -23.83 33.62
N ILE A 335 20.85 -22.97 33.60
CA ILE A 335 22.23 -23.27 34.10
C ILE A 335 22.26 -23.22 35.63
N SER A 336 21.53 -22.31 36.26
CA SER A 336 21.55 -22.10 37.72
C SER A 336 20.76 -23.16 38.50
N THR A 337 20.11 -24.09 37.83
CA THR A 337 19.37 -25.22 38.45
C THR A 337 20.25 -26.46 38.67
N PHE A 338 21.55 -26.37 38.41
CA PHE A 338 22.57 -27.35 38.75
C PHE A 338 23.47 -26.82 39.85
#